data_36b03cbe1ea46d8303c47036881216ec
#
_entry.id   36b03cbe1ea46d8303c47036881216ec
#
_cell.length_a   1.000
_cell.length_b   1.000
_cell.length_c   1.000
_cell.angle_alpha   90.00
_cell.angle_beta   90.00
_cell.angle_gamma   90.00
#
_symmetry.space_group_name_H-M   'P 1'
#
loop_
_entity.id
_entity.type
_entity.pdbx_description
1 polymer ?
#
loop_
_entity_poly.entity_id
_entity_poly.type
_entity_poly.pdbx_seq_one_letter_code
_entity_poly.pdbx_strand_id
1 'polypeptide(L)'
;MKRILLLGLFLGIGVQLFAQGIDFKPVPFSEALRMAKTQHKMLFVDCYTSWCGPCRYMADSIFTRKETGDYFNKRFISVKYDIEKDEAKEFNALYTVGSFPTFWIFSPQGEVIYRMGGASLTVKEWLRRMDVAVEEGTKLEKL
;
A
#
# COMPACT_ATOMS: atom_id res chain seq x y z
N MET A 1 14.05 -10.89 61.12
CA MET A 1 14.74 -10.67 59.82
C MET A 1 13.68 -10.60 58.72
N LYS A 2 13.33 -9.39 58.28
CA LYS A 2 12.33 -9.17 57.22
C LYS A 2 13.02 -9.22 55.88
N ARG A 3 12.69 -10.23 55.03
CA ARG A 3 13.15 -10.30 53.65
C ARG A 3 12.19 -9.45 52.81
N ILE A 4 12.66 -8.30 52.35
CA ILE A 4 11.95 -7.44 51.41
C ILE A 4 12.17 -8.04 50.00
N LEU A 5 11.13 -8.66 49.44
CA LEU A 5 11.09 -9.04 48.03
C LEU A 5 10.77 -7.78 47.18
N LEU A 6 11.81 -7.24 46.57
CA LEU A 6 11.64 -6.22 45.50
C LEU A 6 11.16 -6.92 44.21
N LEU A 7 9.85 -6.89 43.98
CA LEU A 7 9.32 -7.20 42.65
C LEU A 7 9.67 -6.06 41.69
N GLY A 8 10.70 -6.27 40.90
CA GLY A 8 11.02 -5.40 39.77
C GLY A 8 9.93 -5.46 38.69
N LEU A 9 9.12 -4.42 38.61
CA LEU A 9 8.18 -4.22 37.53
C LEU A 9 8.96 -3.85 36.25
N PHE A 10 9.27 -4.83 35.42
CA PHE A 10 9.78 -4.60 34.08
C PHE A 10 8.63 -4.03 33.23
N LEU A 11 8.52 -2.70 33.13
CA LEU A 11 7.76 -2.07 32.06
C LEU A 11 8.52 -2.32 30.74
N GLY A 12 8.11 -3.35 30.03
CA GLY A 12 8.53 -3.55 28.65
C GLY A 12 8.01 -2.41 27.78
N ILE A 13 8.86 -1.40 27.53
CA ILE A 13 8.61 -0.40 26.49
C ILE A 13 8.74 -1.14 25.16
N GLY A 14 7.61 -1.60 24.63
CA GLY A 14 7.53 -2.12 23.28
C GLY A 14 7.91 -1.00 22.31
N VAL A 15 9.14 -1.01 21.81
CA VAL A 15 9.53 -0.17 20.67
C VAL A 15 8.71 -0.67 19.47
N GLN A 16 7.61 0.01 19.19
CA GLN A 16 6.90 -0.21 17.94
C GLN A 16 7.78 0.35 16.82
N LEU A 17 8.46 -0.54 16.11
CA LEU A 17 9.13 -0.24 14.86
C LEU A 17 8.01 0.07 13.84
N PHE A 18 7.61 1.33 13.76
CA PHE A 18 6.79 1.81 12.67
C PHE A 18 7.61 1.68 11.39
N ALA A 19 7.16 0.85 10.47
CA ALA A 19 7.70 0.85 9.12
C ALA A 19 7.62 2.29 8.60
N GLN A 20 8.76 2.87 8.18
CA GLN A 20 8.80 4.28 7.77
C GLN A 20 8.07 4.53 6.46
N GLY A 21 7.90 3.54 5.59
CA GLY A 21 7.25 3.62 4.30
C GLY A 21 5.91 2.90 4.22
N ILE A 22 5.47 2.65 2.99
CA ILE A 22 4.26 1.86 2.71
C ILE A 22 4.48 0.42 3.19
N ASP A 23 3.53 -0.08 3.97
CA ASP A 23 3.48 -1.48 4.41
C ASP A 23 2.83 -2.35 3.32
N PHE A 24 3.64 -2.80 2.37
CA PHE A 24 3.19 -3.70 1.32
C PHE A 24 3.00 -5.13 1.85
N LYS A 25 1.78 -5.66 1.69
CA LYS A 25 1.44 -7.02 2.13
C LYS A 25 1.83 -8.04 1.05
N PRO A 26 2.62 -9.06 1.38
CA PRO A 26 3.01 -10.11 0.44
C PRO A 26 1.91 -11.19 0.33
N VAL A 27 0.75 -10.80 -0.19
CA VAL A 27 -0.43 -11.67 -0.29
C VAL A 27 -0.98 -11.66 -1.71
N PRO A 28 -1.68 -12.73 -2.14
CA PRO A 28 -2.39 -12.77 -3.42
C PRO A 28 -3.49 -11.72 -3.50
N PHE A 29 -3.94 -11.41 -4.72
CA PHE A 29 -4.93 -10.36 -4.96
C PHE A 29 -6.28 -10.62 -4.26
N SER A 30 -6.75 -11.87 -4.27
CA SER A 30 -7.98 -12.27 -3.58
C SER A 30 -7.91 -12.02 -2.07
N GLU A 31 -6.77 -12.31 -1.46
CA GLU A 31 -6.54 -12.06 -0.03
C GLU A 31 -6.45 -10.57 0.27
N ALA A 32 -5.80 -9.79 -0.61
CA ALA A 32 -5.73 -8.33 -0.49
C ALA A 32 -7.13 -7.70 -0.52
N LEU A 33 -8.00 -8.15 -1.43
CA LEU A 33 -9.42 -7.73 -1.48
C LEU A 33 -10.16 -8.09 -0.19
N ARG A 34 -9.96 -9.31 0.34
CA ARG A 34 -10.56 -9.72 1.60
C ARG A 34 -10.11 -8.85 2.77
N MET A 35 -8.82 -8.54 2.85
CA MET A 35 -8.27 -7.66 3.89
C MET A 35 -8.85 -6.24 3.79
N ALA A 36 -8.93 -5.68 2.58
CA ALA A 36 -9.50 -4.35 2.35
C ALA A 36 -10.96 -4.30 2.83
N LYS A 37 -11.77 -5.29 2.47
CA LYS A 37 -13.17 -5.40 2.90
C LYS A 37 -13.29 -5.51 4.42
N THR A 38 -12.53 -6.41 5.05
CA THR A 38 -12.58 -6.67 6.50
C THR A 38 -12.15 -5.46 7.32
N GLN A 39 -11.14 -4.71 6.84
CA GLN A 39 -10.59 -3.55 7.54
C GLN A 39 -11.24 -2.23 7.11
N HIS A 40 -12.23 -2.26 6.21
CA HIS A 40 -12.90 -1.06 5.65
C HIS A 40 -11.90 -0.05 5.08
N LYS A 41 -10.87 -0.55 4.39
CA LYS A 41 -9.85 0.25 3.71
C LYS A 41 -9.95 0.08 2.20
N MET A 42 -9.52 1.09 1.46
CA MET A 42 -9.28 0.94 0.03
C MET A 42 -8.10 -0.03 -0.20
N LEU A 43 -8.03 -0.61 -1.40
CA LEU A 43 -6.90 -1.42 -1.81
C LEU A 43 -6.07 -0.64 -2.83
N PHE A 44 -4.77 -0.53 -2.57
CA PHE A 44 -3.78 0.03 -3.50
C PHE A 44 -2.95 -1.10 -4.09
N VAL A 45 -2.85 -1.13 -5.43
CA VAL A 45 -2.04 -2.11 -6.16
C VAL A 45 -1.01 -1.39 -7.02
N ASP A 46 0.27 -1.65 -6.75
CA ASP A 46 1.40 -1.22 -7.57
C ASP A 46 1.79 -2.34 -8.54
N CYS A 47 1.59 -2.08 -9.83
CA CYS A 47 1.98 -2.99 -10.90
C CYS A 47 3.32 -2.55 -11.48
N TYR A 48 4.33 -3.39 -11.35
CA TYR A 48 5.70 -3.13 -11.78
C TYR A 48 6.31 -4.29 -12.54
N THR A 49 7.52 -4.10 -13.07
CA THR A 49 8.40 -5.15 -13.56
C THR A 49 9.81 -4.96 -13.00
N SER A 50 10.58 -6.04 -12.91
CA SER A 50 11.94 -6.02 -12.34
C SER A 50 12.93 -5.14 -13.12
N TRP A 51 12.71 -4.95 -14.42
CA TRP A 51 13.57 -4.13 -15.32
C TRP A 51 13.15 -2.66 -15.39
N CYS A 52 12.03 -2.27 -14.79
CA CYS A 52 11.47 -0.92 -14.87
C CYS A 52 12.23 0.06 -13.95
N GLY A 53 13.00 0.98 -14.54
CA GLY A 53 13.75 2.01 -13.82
C GLY A 53 12.88 2.96 -13.00
N PRO A 54 11.83 3.56 -13.58
CA PRO A 54 10.89 4.42 -12.83
C PRO A 54 10.18 3.70 -11.68
N CYS A 55 9.89 2.40 -11.81
CA CYS A 55 9.30 1.60 -10.73
C CYS A 55 10.27 1.46 -9.56
N ARG A 56 11.56 1.19 -9.83
CA ARG A 56 12.60 1.14 -8.78
C ARG A 56 12.75 2.50 -8.08
N TYR A 57 12.74 3.59 -8.84
CA TYR A 57 12.78 4.92 -8.24
C TYR A 57 11.62 5.15 -7.27
N MET A 58 10.39 4.79 -7.64
CA MET A 58 9.23 4.87 -6.75
C MET A 58 9.43 4.01 -5.50
N ALA A 59 9.87 2.76 -5.68
CA ALA A 59 10.10 1.83 -4.58
C ALA A 59 11.16 2.34 -3.59
N ASP A 60 12.29 2.88 -4.09
CA ASP A 60 13.44 3.23 -3.26
C ASP A 60 13.33 4.65 -2.67
N SER A 61 12.74 5.60 -3.41
CA SER A 61 12.81 7.03 -3.09
C SER A 61 11.48 7.64 -2.63
N ILE A 62 10.35 7.03 -2.99
CA ILE A 62 9.01 7.57 -2.69
C ILE A 62 8.30 6.69 -1.64
N PHE A 63 8.20 5.38 -1.89
CA PHE A 63 7.42 4.47 -1.03
C PHE A 63 8.05 4.22 0.33
N THR A 64 9.36 4.38 0.45
CA THR A 64 10.11 4.24 1.72
C THR A 64 9.99 5.44 2.66
N ARG A 65 9.44 6.56 2.18
CA ARG A 65 9.37 7.79 2.97
C ARG A 65 8.27 7.69 4.03
N LYS A 66 8.57 8.27 5.20
CA LYS A 66 7.64 8.27 6.33
C LYS A 66 6.29 8.92 5.98
N GLU A 67 6.33 10.04 5.29
CA GLU A 67 5.13 10.77 4.87
C GLU A 67 4.23 9.91 3.98
N THR A 68 4.85 9.14 3.09
CA THR A 68 4.12 8.19 2.22
C THR A 68 3.52 7.07 3.05
N GLY A 69 4.29 6.47 3.96
CA GLY A 69 3.79 5.44 4.87
C GLY A 69 2.64 5.91 5.74
N ASP A 70 2.76 7.10 6.35
CA ASP A 70 1.72 7.70 7.18
C ASP A 70 0.42 7.93 6.40
N TYR A 71 0.52 8.33 5.13
CA TYR A 71 -0.64 8.51 4.26
C TYR A 71 -1.30 7.19 3.89
N PHE A 72 -0.50 6.21 3.43
CA PHE A 72 -0.99 4.95 2.85
C PHE A 72 -1.51 3.99 3.91
N ASN A 73 -0.76 3.77 4.99
CA ASN A 73 -1.06 2.71 5.97
C ASN A 73 -2.37 2.94 6.73
N LYS A 74 -2.83 4.18 6.80
CA LYS A 74 -4.14 4.53 7.39
C LYS A 74 -5.31 4.24 6.45
N ARG A 75 -5.11 4.43 5.13
CA ARG A 75 -6.19 4.47 4.12
C ARG A 75 -6.30 3.21 3.31
N PHE A 76 -5.17 2.53 3.11
CA PHE A 76 -5.06 1.43 2.16
C PHE A 76 -4.55 0.15 2.81
N ILE A 77 -5.03 -0.98 2.29
CA ILE A 77 -4.24 -2.19 2.17
C ILE A 77 -3.42 -2.01 0.91
N SER A 78 -2.11 -2.19 0.99
CA SER A 78 -1.21 -1.99 -0.14
C SER A 78 -0.56 -3.30 -0.54
N VAL A 79 -0.56 -3.60 -1.83
CA VAL A 79 0.14 -4.73 -2.44
C VAL A 79 0.91 -4.27 -3.66
N LYS A 80 1.94 -5.01 -4.03
CA LYS A 80 2.70 -4.77 -5.26
C LYS A 80 2.94 -6.09 -5.96
N TYR A 81 2.85 -6.08 -7.29
CA TYR A 81 3.01 -7.28 -8.11
C TYR A 81 3.98 -7.01 -9.25
N ASP A 82 5.00 -7.86 -9.37
CA ASP A 82 5.75 -8.00 -10.61
C ASP A 82 4.86 -8.73 -11.61
N ILE A 83 4.37 -7.99 -12.62
CA ILE A 83 3.37 -8.49 -13.57
C ILE A 83 3.87 -9.67 -14.40
N GLU A 84 5.18 -9.86 -14.47
CA GLU A 84 5.82 -10.99 -15.16
C GLU A 84 6.05 -12.22 -14.25
N LYS A 85 5.61 -12.16 -12.98
CA LYS A 85 5.81 -13.23 -11.99
C LYS A 85 4.48 -13.87 -11.56
N ASP A 86 4.60 -15.06 -10.97
CA ASP A 86 3.45 -15.84 -10.49
C ASP A 86 2.64 -15.13 -9.39
N GLU A 87 3.28 -14.23 -8.65
CA GLU A 87 2.61 -13.42 -7.62
C GLU A 87 1.48 -12.55 -8.19
N ALA A 88 1.58 -12.17 -9.47
CA ALA A 88 0.57 -11.37 -10.16
C ALA A 88 -0.53 -12.22 -10.84
N LYS A 89 -0.48 -13.55 -10.77
CA LYS A 89 -1.35 -14.44 -11.53
C LYS A 89 -2.84 -14.12 -11.38
N GLU A 90 -3.30 -13.92 -10.16
CA GLU A 90 -4.72 -13.61 -9.91
C GLU A 90 -5.10 -12.24 -10.47
N PHE A 91 -4.22 -11.25 -10.30
CA PHE A 91 -4.43 -9.91 -10.82
C PHE A 91 -4.46 -9.90 -12.35
N ASN A 92 -3.49 -10.55 -12.98
CA ASN A 92 -3.38 -10.65 -14.44
C ASN A 92 -4.54 -11.40 -15.10
N ALA A 93 -5.21 -12.29 -14.36
CA ALA A 93 -6.41 -12.97 -14.87
C ALA A 93 -7.60 -12.02 -15.05
N LEU A 94 -7.62 -10.88 -14.35
CA LEU A 94 -8.72 -9.93 -14.34
C LEU A 94 -8.37 -8.61 -15.04
N TYR A 95 -7.11 -8.19 -14.99
CA TYR A 95 -6.67 -6.86 -15.43
C TYR A 95 -5.44 -6.94 -16.32
N THR A 96 -5.46 -6.16 -17.40
CA THR A 96 -4.30 -6.03 -18.30
C THR A 96 -3.51 -4.77 -17.97
N VAL A 97 -2.18 -4.92 -17.82
CA VAL A 97 -1.25 -3.84 -17.56
C VAL A 97 -0.25 -3.74 -18.71
N GLY A 98 -0.28 -2.63 -19.45
CA GLY A 98 0.56 -2.41 -20.64
C GLY A 98 1.66 -1.37 -20.47
N SER A 99 1.78 -0.73 -19.30
CA SER A 99 2.81 0.27 -18.99
C SER A 99 3.20 0.25 -17.53
N PHE A 100 4.42 0.70 -17.20
CA PHE A 100 4.95 0.61 -15.84
C PHE A 100 5.64 1.91 -15.39
N PRO A 101 5.47 2.31 -14.10
CA PRO A 101 4.52 1.73 -13.15
C PRO A 101 3.06 2.07 -13.50
N THR A 102 2.14 1.19 -13.15
CA THR A 102 0.70 1.46 -13.17
C THR A 102 0.12 1.15 -11.80
N PHE A 103 -0.67 2.08 -11.29
CA PHE A 103 -1.28 2.00 -9.96
C PHE A 103 -2.80 1.89 -10.08
N TRP A 104 -3.37 1.02 -9.26
CA TRP A 104 -4.81 0.81 -9.19
C TRP A 104 -5.29 1.07 -7.78
N ILE A 105 -6.47 1.67 -7.67
CA ILE A 105 -7.16 1.87 -6.41
C ILE A 105 -8.54 1.20 -6.52
N PHE A 106 -8.84 0.38 -5.53
CA PHE A 106 -10.13 -0.29 -5.40
C PHE A 106 -10.85 0.19 -4.15
N SER A 107 -12.18 0.20 -4.22
CA SER A 107 -13.02 0.40 -3.04
C SER A 107 -12.85 -0.77 -2.04
N PRO A 108 -13.30 -0.62 -0.79
CA PRO A 108 -13.36 -1.73 0.16
C PRO A 108 -14.20 -2.91 -0.32
N GLN A 109 -15.11 -2.69 -1.29
CA GLN A 109 -15.95 -3.72 -1.91
C GLN A 109 -15.28 -4.40 -3.10
N GLY A 110 -14.10 -3.92 -3.54
CA GLY A 110 -13.33 -4.50 -4.63
C GLY A 110 -13.65 -3.92 -6.02
N GLU A 111 -14.33 -2.78 -6.09
CA GLU A 111 -14.59 -2.07 -7.33
C GLU A 111 -13.39 -1.19 -7.70
N VAL A 112 -13.03 -1.14 -8.98
CA VAL A 112 -11.99 -0.22 -9.47
C VAL A 112 -12.50 1.20 -9.38
N ILE A 113 -11.89 2.03 -8.54
CA ILE A 113 -12.25 3.44 -8.40
C ILE A 113 -11.29 4.38 -9.12
N TYR A 114 -10.04 3.98 -9.30
CA TYR A 114 -9.07 4.78 -10.04
C TYR A 114 -7.93 3.93 -10.61
N ARG A 115 -7.39 4.40 -11.74
CA ARG A 115 -6.16 3.86 -12.34
C ARG A 115 -5.28 5.00 -12.84
N MET A 116 -3.99 4.95 -12.53
CA MET A 116 -3.03 5.93 -13.04
C MET A 116 -1.69 5.29 -13.36
N GLY A 117 -0.97 5.87 -14.31
CA GLY A 117 0.36 5.44 -14.71
C GLY A 117 1.43 6.48 -14.44
N GLY A 118 2.69 6.04 -14.50
CA GLY A 118 3.87 6.88 -14.42
C GLY A 118 4.33 7.21 -13.01
N ALA A 119 5.65 7.32 -12.86
CA ALA A 119 6.29 7.67 -11.60
C ALA A 119 6.07 9.15 -11.24
N SER A 120 6.20 9.46 -9.95
CA SER A 120 6.33 10.83 -9.43
C SER A 120 7.77 11.05 -8.98
N LEU A 121 8.27 12.26 -9.17
CA LEU A 121 9.65 12.61 -8.82
C LEU A 121 9.81 13.01 -7.35
N THR A 122 8.73 13.42 -6.70
CA THR A 122 8.74 13.86 -5.31
C THR A 122 7.59 13.25 -4.52
N VAL A 123 7.76 13.13 -3.20
CA VAL A 123 6.68 12.69 -2.28
C VAL A 123 5.48 13.62 -2.36
N LYS A 124 5.72 14.94 -2.41
CA LYS A 124 4.64 15.94 -2.51
C LYS A 124 3.79 15.73 -3.76
N GLU A 125 4.42 15.53 -4.92
CA GLU A 125 3.71 15.24 -6.17
C GLU A 125 2.92 13.93 -6.06
N TRP A 126 3.54 12.89 -5.52
CA TRP A 126 2.91 11.59 -5.34
C TRP A 126 1.64 11.67 -4.47
N LEU A 127 1.75 12.27 -3.29
CA LEU A 127 0.61 12.40 -2.38
C LEU A 127 -0.51 13.27 -2.98
N ARG A 128 -0.17 14.34 -3.70
CA ARG A 128 -1.17 15.14 -4.42
C ARG A 128 -1.92 14.32 -5.49
N ARG A 129 -1.22 13.48 -6.24
CA ARG A 129 -1.85 12.57 -7.22
C ARG A 129 -2.77 11.57 -6.54
N MET A 130 -2.37 11.06 -5.38
CA MET A 130 -3.20 10.15 -4.59
C MET A 130 -4.45 10.83 -4.04
N ASP A 131 -4.35 12.08 -3.57
CA ASP A 131 -5.53 12.84 -3.12
C ASP A 131 -6.55 13.00 -4.26
N VAL A 132 -6.09 13.37 -5.45
CA VAL A 132 -6.96 13.48 -6.65
C VAL A 132 -7.60 12.12 -6.96
N ALA A 133 -6.83 11.05 -6.96
CA ALA A 133 -7.32 9.71 -7.27
C ALA A 133 -8.40 9.23 -6.27
N VAL A 134 -8.21 9.48 -4.98
CA VAL A 134 -9.18 9.14 -3.94
C VAL A 134 -10.44 10.01 -4.07
N GLU A 135 -10.28 11.32 -4.29
CA GLU A 135 -11.41 12.23 -4.45
C GLU A 135 -12.28 11.88 -5.68
N GLU A 136 -11.65 11.66 -6.83
CA GLU A 136 -12.37 11.29 -8.05
C GLU A 136 -13.05 9.92 -7.91
N GLY A 137 -12.36 8.94 -7.32
CA GLY A 137 -12.92 7.61 -7.07
C GLY A 137 -14.14 7.64 -6.16
N THR A 138 -14.09 8.40 -5.09
CA THR A 138 -15.22 8.51 -4.15
C THR A 138 -16.42 9.29 -4.69
N LYS A 139 -16.22 10.14 -5.71
CA LYS A 139 -17.35 10.78 -6.43
C LYS A 139 -18.14 9.76 -7.24
N LEU A 140 -17.45 8.80 -7.89
CA LEU A 140 -18.09 7.77 -8.71
C LEU A 140 -18.96 6.81 -7.89
N GLU A 141 -18.58 6.50 -6.65
CA GLU A 141 -19.36 5.65 -5.74
C GLU A 141 -20.70 6.29 -5.30
N LYS A 142 -20.84 7.61 -5.43
CA LYS A 142 -22.05 8.35 -5.04
C LYS A 142 -23.06 8.57 -6.17
N LEU A 143 -22.73 8.15 -7.38
CA LEU A 143 -23.61 8.24 -8.57
C LEU A 143 -24.37 6.94 -8.77
#